data_a8d2a1701f050f53157757de4c931629
#
_entry.id   a8d2a1701f050f53157757de4c931629
#
_cell.length_a   1.000
_cell.length_b   1.000
_cell.length_c   1.000
_cell.angle_alpha   90.00
_cell.angle_beta   90.00
_cell.angle_gamma   90.00
#
_symmetry.space_group_name_H-M   'P 1'
#
loop_
_entity.id
_entity.type
_entity.pdbx_description
1 polymer ?
#
loop_
_entity_poly.entity_id
_entity_poly.type
_entity_poly.pdbx_seq_one_letter_code
_entity_poly.pdbx_strand_id
1 'polypeptide(L)'
;MPVTISPLCRLRPGAAGAPIASLSHPAAGCISLDLVTDPTSTTIPIDLRVAELLCSRLCHDLISPIGAVTNGIELIEEEGGRIAADALDLAGRSARQASRLLQFYRIAFGIGGGFTGSRLVEVRDLADGFLSSSRNRLDWPGDPEAPLPSGVGKLILNMVLVAADCLPRGGRIGVATQSSAEWSAAAVTAEGEVRMNAELRAAMSDSADISALTARTVQAYFTALIAIRAGGELIISEPDSQTLRLTVAIPQTPRS
;
A
#
# COMPACT_ATOMS: atom_id res chain seq x y z
N MET A 1 -21.88 6.54 -16.73
CA MET A 1 -23.12 6.86 -15.99
C MET A 1 -22.71 7.38 -14.63
N PRO A 2 -23.11 8.58 -14.21
CA PRO A 2 -22.70 9.15 -12.95
C PRO A 2 -23.42 8.46 -11.80
N VAL A 3 -22.67 8.01 -10.80
CA VAL A 3 -23.21 7.48 -9.55
C VAL A 3 -23.67 8.66 -8.71
N THR A 4 -24.97 8.78 -8.54
CA THR A 4 -25.63 9.81 -7.76
C THR A 4 -25.55 9.41 -6.29
N ILE A 5 -24.81 10.19 -5.49
CA ILE A 5 -24.82 10.07 -4.03
C ILE A 5 -26.06 10.80 -3.51
N SER A 6 -26.99 10.04 -2.91
CA SER A 6 -28.15 10.60 -2.21
C SER A 6 -27.73 11.28 -0.92
N PRO A 7 -28.17 12.51 -0.65
CA PRO A 7 -27.92 13.15 0.64
C PRO A 7 -28.93 12.66 1.68
N LEU A 8 -28.45 11.89 2.64
CA LEU A 8 -29.20 11.60 3.87
C LEU A 8 -29.04 12.77 4.84
N CYS A 9 -29.87 13.78 4.69
CA CYS A 9 -30.30 14.66 5.77
C CYS A 9 -31.58 15.37 5.36
N ARG A 10 -32.74 14.71 5.49
CA ARG A 10 -34.05 15.38 5.53
C ARG A 10 -34.55 15.36 6.95
N LEU A 11 -34.42 16.49 7.64
CA LEU A 11 -35.21 16.81 8.80
C LEU A 11 -36.66 17.01 8.35
N ARG A 12 -37.58 16.21 8.92
CA ARG A 12 -39.03 16.43 8.80
C ARG A 12 -39.46 17.57 9.73
N PRO A 13 -40.31 18.48 9.32
CA PRO A 13 -40.94 19.46 10.21
C PRO A 13 -42.22 18.89 10.81
N GLY A 14 -42.44 19.18 12.12
CA GLY A 14 -43.75 19.36 12.67
C GLY A 14 -44.32 18.32 13.61
N ALA A 15 -44.29 18.61 14.90
CA ALA A 15 -45.48 18.54 15.80
C ALA A 15 -45.17 19.34 17.06
N ALA A 16 -46.09 20.23 17.38
CA ALA A 16 -46.07 21.17 18.50
C ALA A 16 -46.39 20.45 19.84
N GLY A 17 -45.82 20.98 20.95
CA GLY A 17 -46.34 20.67 22.29
C GLY A 17 -45.34 20.90 23.44
N ALA A 18 -45.36 22.12 23.99
CA ALA A 18 -45.11 22.55 25.38
C ALA A 18 -43.66 22.50 25.97
N PRO A 19 -43.34 23.43 26.90
CA PRO A 19 -41.98 23.91 27.15
C PRO A 19 -41.33 23.26 28.36
N ILE A 20 -40.06 22.99 28.32
CA ILE A 20 -39.23 22.82 29.50
C ILE A 20 -37.94 23.65 29.36
N ALA A 21 -37.59 24.29 30.47
CA ALA A 21 -36.63 25.34 30.74
C ALA A 21 -35.25 25.21 30.11
N SER A 22 -34.77 26.40 29.69
CA SER A 22 -33.41 26.91 29.59
C SER A 22 -32.25 26.02 30.09
N LEU A 23 -31.42 25.60 29.15
CA LEU A 23 -29.99 25.46 29.32
C LEU A 23 -29.32 25.98 28.03
N SER A 24 -28.76 27.18 28.16
CA SER A 24 -27.97 27.84 27.14
C SER A 24 -26.69 27.06 26.88
N HIS A 25 -26.61 26.39 25.72
CA HIS A 25 -25.36 25.89 25.14
C HIS A 25 -24.90 26.88 24.08
N PRO A 26 -23.60 27.23 24.04
CA PRO A 26 -23.09 28.09 23.00
C PRO A 26 -23.17 27.34 21.64
N ALA A 27 -23.58 28.08 20.65
CA ALA A 27 -23.74 27.66 19.28
C ALA A 27 -22.46 26.92 18.77
N ALA A 28 -22.61 25.64 18.48
CA ALA A 28 -21.64 24.90 17.67
C ALA A 28 -21.66 25.54 16.27
N GLY A 29 -20.61 26.30 15.95
CA GLY A 29 -20.39 26.79 14.59
C GLY A 29 -20.31 25.60 13.63
N CYS A 30 -21.24 25.51 12.70
CA CYS A 30 -21.11 24.70 11.52
C CYS A 30 -19.84 25.13 10.80
N ILE A 31 -18.78 24.34 10.85
CA ILE A 31 -17.64 24.48 9.95
C ILE A 31 -18.15 24.02 8.59
N SER A 32 -18.55 24.97 7.75
CA SER A 32 -18.70 24.72 6.31
C SER A 32 -17.31 24.47 5.76
N LEU A 33 -16.96 23.22 5.55
CA LEU A 33 -15.84 22.84 4.71
C LEU A 33 -16.26 23.11 3.26
N ASP A 34 -16.01 24.33 2.79
CA ASP A 34 -16.00 24.63 1.37
C ASP A 34 -14.82 23.85 0.77
N LEU A 35 -15.12 22.65 0.26
CA LEU A 35 -14.21 21.91 -0.61
C LEU A 35 -14.03 22.75 -1.89
N VAL A 36 -12.97 23.56 -1.93
CA VAL A 36 -12.46 24.14 -3.17
C VAL A 36 -11.99 22.96 -4.00
N THR A 37 -12.87 22.45 -4.85
CA THR A 37 -12.53 21.45 -5.86
C THR A 37 -11.74 22.15 -6.96
N ASP A 38 -10.43 21.96 -6.96
CA ASP A 38 -9.60 22.26 -8.12
C ASP A 38 -10.08 21.35 -9.28
N PRO A 39 -10.60 21.89 -10.40
CA PRO A 39 -11.16 21.12 -11.49
C PRO A 39 -10.13 20.26 -12.23
N THR A 40 -8.83 20.39 -11.90
CA THR A 40 -7.74 19.60 -12.49
C THR A 40 -7.29 18.43 -11.63
N SER A 41 -7.79 18.31 -10.38
CA SER A 41 -7.48 17.18 -9.51
C SER A 41 -8.56 16.10 -9.63
N THR A 42 -8.26 15.02 -10.32
CA THR A 42 -9.11 13.81 -10.30
C THR A 42 -9.01 13.18 -8.91
N THR A 43 -9.82 13.66 -7.98
CA THR A 43 -9.92 13.07 -6.63
C THR A 43 -10.74 11.80 -6.73
N ILE A 44 -10.07 10.64 -6.62
CA ILE A 44 -10.75 9.36 -6.46
C ILE A 44 -11.04 9.21 -4.97
N PRO A 45 -12.32 9.21 -4.53
CA PRO A 45 -12.65 8.99 -3.13
C PRO A 45 -12.23 7.57 -2.73
N ILE A 46 -11.52 7.44 -1.62
CA ILE A 46 -11.16 6.14 -1.05
C ILE A 46 -12.22 5.82 0.01
N ASP A 47 -12.80 4.60 -0.08
CA ASP A 47 -13.68 4.09 0.96
C ASP A 47 -12.91 3.93 2.28
N LEU A 48 -13.51 4.34 3.40
CA LEU A 48 -12.89 4.24 4.73
C LEU A 48 -12.47 2.80 5.05
N ARG A 49 -13.26 1.81 4.62
CA ARG A 49 -12.93 0.39 4.79
C ARG A 49 -11.59 0.01 4.19
N VAL A 50 -11.22 0.57 3.04
CA VAL A 50 -9.91 0.32 2.41
C VAL A 50 -8.79 0.85 3.30
N ALA A 51 -8.94 2.05 3.87
CA ALA A 51 -7.96 2.62 4.79
C ALA A 51 -7.83 1.78 6.07
N GLU A 52 -8.95 1.33 6.66
CA GLU A 52 -8.97 0.46 7.83
C GLU A 52 -8.27 -0.87 7.58
N LEU A 53 -8.52 -1.51 6.42
CA LEU A 53 -7.88 -2.77 6.05
C LEU A 53 -6.37 -2.61 5.78
N LEU A 54 -5.93 -1.51 5.15
CA LEU A 54 -4.51 -1.21 4.97
C LEU A 54 -3.80 -0.96 6.30
N CYS A 55 -4.44 -0.23 7.23
CA CYS A 55 -3.93 -0.04 8.59
C CYS A 55 -3.82 -1.37 9.34
N SER A 56 -4.86 -2.22 9.25
CA SER A 56 -4.87 -3.55 9.86
C SER A 56 -3.74 -4.42 9.34
N ARG A 57 -3.50 -4.42 8.02
CA ARG A 57 -2.37 -5.12 7.40
C ARG A 57 -1.03 -4.62 7.93
N LEU A 58 -0.82 -3.30 7.91
CA LEU A 58 0.42 -2.69 8.40
C LEU A 58 0.70 -3.07 9.86
N CYS A 59 -0.31 -2.98 10.71
CA CYS A 59 -0.19 -3.38 12.11
C CYS A 59 0.16 -4.87 12.24
N HIS A 60 -0.52 -5.74 11.48
CA HIS A 60 -0.26 -7.18 11.48
C HIS A 60 1.20 -7.49 11.13
N ASP A 61 1.76 -6.86 10.11
CA ASP A 61 3.12 -7.13 9.65
C ASP A 61 4.20 -6.58 10.60
N LEU A 62 3.87 -5.57 11.42
CA LEU A 62 4.76 -4.98 12.42
C LEU A 62 4.70 -5.67 13.78
N ILE A 63 3.59 -6.30 14.16
CA ILE A 63 3.43 -6.95 15.47
C ILE A 63 4.53 -8.00 15.72
N SER A 64 4.82 -8.83 14.73
CA SER A 64 5.80 -9.92 14.88
C SER A 64 7.24 -9.40 15.14
N PRO A 65 7.82 -8.52 14.32
CA PRO A 65 9.18 -8.04 14.58
C PRO A 65 9.26 -7.16 15.84
N ILE A 66 8.22 -6.38 16.16
CA ILE A 66 8.21 -5.58 17.40
C ILE A 66 8.12 -6.49 18.63
N GLY A 67 7.25 -7.52 18.61
CA GLY A 67 7.14 -8.50 19.68
C GLY A 67 8.47 -9.25 19.92
N ALA A 68 9.20 -9.59 18.83
CA ALA A 68 10.51 -10.22 18.95
C ALA A 68 11.58 -9.29 19.57
N VAL A 69 11.48 -7.97 19.37
CA VAL A 69 12.32 -6.99 20.08
C VAL A 69 12.02 -7.01 21.58
N THR A 70 10.72 -6.95 21.95
CA THR A 70 10.30 -6.97 23.36
C THR A 70 10.77 -8.24 24.06
N ASN A 71 10.48 -9.41 23.47
CA ASN A 71 10.92 -10.70 24.02
C ASN A 71 12.45 -10.80 24.15
N GLY A 72 13.20 -10.24 23.20
CA GLY A 72 14.66 -10.21 23.26
C GLY A 72 15.17 -9.35 24.43
N ILE A 73 14.52 -8.22 24.70
CA ILE A 73 14.87 -7.35 25.85
C ILE A 73 14.55 -8.05 27.17
N GLU A 74 13.38 -8.67 27.31
CA GLU A 74 12.97 -9.44 28.49
C GLU A 74 13.98 -10.56 28.81
N LEU A 75 14.43 -11.31 27.79
CA LEU A 75 15.44 -12.35 27.96
C LEU A 75 16.81 -11.79 28.41
N ILE A 76 17.17 -10.57 28.00
CA ILE A 76 18.41 -9.92 28.45
C ILE A 76 18.32 -9.55 29.94
N GLU A 77 17.15 -9.10 30.38
CA GLU A 77 16.91 -8.70 31.78
C GLU A 77 16.85 -9.90 32.74
N GLU A 78 16.29 -11.03 32.28
CA GLU A 78 16.10 -12.23 33.10
C GLU A 78 17.34 -13.12 33.16
N GLU A 79 18.03 -13.23 32.04
CA GLU A 79 19.04 -14.26 31.82
C GLU A 79 20.45 -13.71 31.77
N GLY A 80 21.41 -13.68 31.95
CA GLY A 80 22.72 -13.12 31.74
C GLY A 80 23.59 -13.92 30.77
N GLY A 81 24.79 -13.49 30.55
CA GLY A 81 25.83 -14.25 29.87
C GLY A 81 25.55 -14.45 28.36
N ARG A 82 25.70 -15.70 27.85
CA ARG A 82 25.61 -15.99 26.44
C ARG A 82 24.18 -15.85 25.89
N ILE A 83 23.18 -16.15 26.70
CA ILE A 83 21.75 -16.00 26.32
C ILE A 83 21.43 -14.54 26.06
N ALA A 84 21.95 -13.64 26.90
CA ALA A 84 21.77 -12.19 26.69
C ALA A 84 22.40 -11.70 25.37
N ALA A 85 23.54 -12.26 24.94
CA ALA A 85 24.15 -11.89 23.66
C ALA A 85 23.31 -12.34 22.45
N ASP A 86 22.80 -13.57 22.49
CA ASP A 86 21.93 -14.13 21.43
C ASP A 86 20.60 -13.36 21.38
N ALA A 87 20.03 -13.00 22.53
CA ALA A 87 18.81 -12.21 22.64
C ALA A 87 19.00 -10.78 22.11
N LEU A 88 20.14 -10.15 22.39
CA LEU A 88 20.48 -8.82 21.85
C LEU A 88 20.58 -8.84 20.32
N ASP A 89 21.22 -9.89 19.76
CA ASP A 89 21.33 -10.04 18.32
C ASP A 89 19.93 -10.26 17.67
N LEU A 90 19.07 -11.08 18.29
CA LEU A 90 17.68 -11.26 17.86
C LEU A 90 16.91 -9.94 17.89
N ALA A 91 16.94 -9.23 19.00
CA ALA A 91 16.29 -7.93 19.15
C ALA A 91 16.79 -6.92 18.10
N GLY A 92 18.10 -6.87 17.88
CA GLY A 92 18.72 -6.01 16.87
C GLY A 92 18.30 -6.33 15.44
N ARG A 93 18.23 -7.62 15.06
CA ARG A 93 17.73 -8.03 13.74
C ARG A 93 16.25 -7.67 13.58
N SER A 94 15.43 -7.91 14.59
CA SER A 94 14.00 -7.66 14.57
C SER A 94 13.69 -6.16 14.50
N ALA A 95 14.44 -5.33 15.23
CA ALA A 95 14.34 -3.86 15.15
C ALA A 95 14.69 -3.34 13.74
N ARG A 96 15.74 -3.88 13.12
CA ARG A 96 16.10 -3.53 11.73
C ARG A 96 15.01 -3.97 10.75
N GLN A 97 14.40 -5.13 10.95
CA GLN A 97 13.27 -5.61 10.13
C GLN A 97 12.07 -4.67 10.25
N ALA A 98 11.65 -4.32 11.46
CA ALA A 98 10.56 -3.38 11.69
C ALA A 98 10.81 -2.02 11.02
N SER A 99 12.04 -1.50 11.14
CA SER A 99 12.45 -0.24 10.49
C SER A 99 12.34 -0.30 8.96
N ARG A 100 12.78 -1.40 8.32
CA ARG A 100 12.67 -1.59 6.87
C ARG A 100 11.21 -1.67 6.40
N LEU A 101 10.37 -2.41 7.14
CA LEU A 101 8.93 -2.49 6.87
C LEU A 101 8.28 -1.12 6.94
N LEU A 102 8.57 -0.33 7.99
CA LEU A 102 8.04 1.03 8.14
C LEU A 102 8.49 1.95 7.00
N GLN A 103 9.77 1.90 6.61
CA GLN A 103 10.28 2.70 5.49
C GLN A 103 9.61 2.32 4.18
N PHE A 104 9.43 1.03 3.92
CA PHE A 104 8.73 0.53 2.75
C PHE A 104 7.27 0.99 2.73
N TYR A 105 6.51 0.75 3.80
CA TYR A 105 5.09 1.11 3.87
C TYR A 105 4.85 2.62 3.81
N ARG A 106 5.75 3.42 4.39
CA ARG A 106 5.69 4.89 4.29
C ARG A 106 5.66 5.36 2.84
N ILE A 107 6.40 4.70 1.95
CA ILE A 107 6.46 5.06 0.53
C ILE A 107 5.33 4.36 -0.25
N ALA A 108 5.09 3.07 0.01
CA ALA A 108 4.08 2.29 -0.70
C ALA A 108 2.65 2.83 -0.45
N PHE A 109 2.34 3.26 0.78
CA PHE A 109 1.00 3.75 1.16
C PHE A 109 0.92 5.26 1.32
N GLY A 110 2.02 5.91 1.68
CA GLY A 110 2.03 7.33 2.01
C GLY A 110 1.79 8.27 0.83
N ILE A 111 1.44 9.50 1.16
CA ILE A 111 1.44 10.61 0.21
C ILE A 111 2.88 11.08 0.13
N GLY A 112 3.58 10.78 -0.94
CA GLY A 112 5.00 10.96 -1.24
C GLY A 112 5.77 12.22 -0.76
N GLY A 113 5.47 12.74 0.44
CA GLY A 113 6.14 13.90 1.01
C GLY A 113 7.63 13.63 1.26
N GLY A 114 8.49 14.22 0.43
CA GLY A 114 9.93 14.19 0.57
C GLY A 114 10.68 13.00 -0.05
N PHE A 115 9.95 11.96 -0.50
CA PHE A 115 10.54 10.90 -1.31
C PHE A 115 10.30 11.23 -2.78
N THR A 116 11.35 11.62 -3.45
CA THR A 116 11.23 11.96 -4.88
C THR A 116 11.02 10.70 -5.72
N GLY A 117 11.40 9.51 -5.21
CA GLY A 117 11.30 8.22 -5.94
C GLY A 117 11.88 8.32 -7.34
N SER A 118 12.78 9.29 -7.53
CA SER A 118 13.23 9.74 -8.84
C SER A 118 14.37 8.89 -9.38
N ARG A 119 14.97 8.03 -8.55
CA ARG A 119 16.05 7.13 -8.95
C ARG A 119 15.69 5.67 -8.67
N LEU A 120 16.09 4.81 -9.60
CA LEU A 120 15.83 3.38 -9.52
C LEU A 120 16.42 2.77 -8.23
N VAL A 121 17.63 3.18 -7.84
CA VAL A 121 18.30 2.65 -6.65
C VAL A 121 17.48 2.84 -5.38
N GLU A 122 16.83 3.99 -5.20
CA GLU A 122 16.05 4.28 -3.99
C GLU A 122 14.86 3.33 -3.83
N VAL A 123 14.16 3.04 -4.93
CA VAL A 123 13.00 2.14 -4.94
C VAL A 123 13.45 0.69 -4.81
N ARG A 124 14.56 0.33 -5.48
CA ARG A 124 15.15 -1.01 -5.41
C ARG A 124 15.60 -1.35 -3.99
N ASP A 125 16.28 -0.43 -3.31
CA ASP A 125 16.77 -0.66 -1.94
C ASP A 125 15.61 -0.84 -0.95
N LEU A 126 14.49 -0.11 -1.14
CA LEU A 126 13.27 -0.31 -0.36
C LEU A 126 12.65 -1.68 -0.61
N ALA A 127 12.57 -2.11 -1.88
CA ALA A 127 12.02 -3.42 -2.24
C ALA A 127 12.90 -4.56 -1.71
N ASP A 128 14.22 -4.46 -1.86
CA ASP A 128 15.18 -5.43 -1.34
C ASP A 128 15.14 -5.51 0.19
N GLY A 129 15.11 -4.35 0.85
CA GLY A 129 14.96 -4.25 2.29
C GLY A 129 13.68 -4.90 2.82
N PHE A 130 12.55 -4.73 2.11
CA PHE A 130 11.28 -5.39 2.42
C PHE A 130 11.38 -6.91 2.26
N LEU A 131 11.95 -7.40 1.16
CA LEU A 131 12.07 -8.82 0.86
C LEU A 131 13.14 -9.55 1.69
N SER A 132 14.07 -8.80 2.31
CA SER A 132 15.25 -9.37 3.02
C SER A 132 14.92 -10.32 4.17
N SER A 133 13.71 -10.22 4.74
CA SER A 133 13.22 -11.11 5.81
C SER A 133 12.34 -12.25 5.30
N SER A 134 12.11 -12.32 4.00
CA SER A 134 11.32 -13.35 3.34
C SER A 134 12.20 -14.36 2.62
N ARG A 135 11.58 -15.37 1.99
CA ARG A 135 12.27 -16.32 1.11
C ARG A 135 12.27 -15.86 -0.35
N ASN A 136 11.80 -14.65 -0.62
CA ASN A 136 11.77 -14.08 -1.95
C ASN A 136 13.09 -13.38 -2.26
N ARG A 137 13.53 -13.45 -3.52
CA ARG A 137 14.72 -12.78 -4.01
C ARG A 137 14.33 -11.76 -5.05
N LEU A 138 14.81 -10.53 -4.88
CA LEU A 138 14.62 -9.48 -5.87
C LEU A 138 15.65 -9.64 -7.01
N ASP A 139 15.15 -9.55 -8.24
CA ASP A 139 15.96 -9.41 -9.44
C ASP A 139 15.52 -8.15 -10.19
N TRP A 140 16.27 -7.09 -10.01
CA TRP A 140 16.00 -5.81 -10.64
C TRP A 140 17.26 -5.29 -11.32
N PRO A 141 17.54 -5.73 -12.56
CA PRO A 141 18.64 -5.23 -13.35
C PRO A 141 18.39 -3.79 -13.80
N GLY A 142 19.44 -3.06 -14.10
CA GLY A 142 19.39 -1.72 -14.64
C GLY A 142 20.36 -0.76 -13.98
N ASP A 143 20.53 0.41 -14.59
CA ASP A 143 21.37 1.47 -14.06
C ASP A 143 20.78 2.00 -12.74
N PRO A 144 21.53 1.92 -11.62
CA PRO A 144 21.07 2.43 -10.33
C PRO A 144 20.65 3.90 -10.35
N GLU A 145 21.29 4.70 -11.18
CA GLU A 145 21.01 6.14 -11.30
C GLU A 145 19.91 6.47 -12.32
N ALA A 146 19.36 5.44 -12.99
CA ALA A 146 18.28 5.65 -13.94
C ALA A 146 17.10 6.39 -13.28
N PRO A 147 16.59 7.46 -13.92
CA PRO A 147 15.45 8.18 -13.37
C PRO A 147 14.18 7.34 -13.47
N LEU A 148 13.38 7.35 -12.42
CA LEU A 148 12.02 6.84 -12.44
C LEU A 148 11.03 8.00 -12.53
N PRO A 149 10.05 7.95 -13.42
CA PRO A 149 9.00 8.94 -13.48
C PRO A 149 8.19 9.01 -12.17
N SER A 150 7.62 10.18 -11.91
CA SER A 150 6.83 10.41 -10.69
C SER A 150 5.69 9.37 -10.57
N GLY A 151 5.54 8.81 -9.38
CA GLY A 151 4.51 7.80 -9.09
C GLY A 151 4.85 6.36 -9.49
N VAL A 152 5.77 6.13 -10.45
CA VAL A 152 6.15 4.79 -10.90
C VAL A 152 6.79 3.98 -9.77
N GLY A 153 7.67 4.59 -8.97
CA GLY A 153 8.31 3.92 -7.84
C GLY A 153 7.30 3.40 -6.81
N LYS A 154 6.31 4.23 -6.44
CA LYS A 154 5.22 3.81 -5.54
C LYS A 154 4.45 2.63 -6.10
N LEU A 155 4.14 2.65 -7.38
CA LEU A 155 3.39 1.60 -8.06
C LEU A 155 4.19 0.29 -8.08
N ILE A 156 5.48 0.34 -8.39
CA ILE A 156 6.37 -0.83 -8.36
C ILE A 156 6.41 -1.45 -6.95
N LEU A 157 6.57 -0.65 -5.89
CA LEU A 157 6.57 -1.17 -4.51
C LEU A 157 5.27 -1.89 -4.18
N ASN A 158 4.13 -1.36 -4.59
CA ASN A 158 2.84 -2.01 -4.38
C ASN A 158 2.70 -3.30 -5.21
N MET A 159 3.20 -3.33 -6.45
CA MET A 159 3.23 -4.55 -7.27
C MET A 159 4.17 -5.61 -6.69
N VAL A 160 5.34 -5.23 -6.15
CA VAL A 160 6.27 -6.13 -5.43
C VAL A 160 5.60 -6.76 -4.21
N LEU A 161 4.79 -6.00 -3.48
CA LEU A 161 4.05 -6.48 -2.32
C LEU A 161 3.02 -7.55 -2.72
N VAL A 162 2.23 -7.28 -3.78
CA VAL A 162 1.28 -8.27 -4.34
C VAL A 162 2.03 -9.52 -4.83
N ALA A 163 3.15 -9.35 -5.54
CA ALA A 163 3.96 -10.47 -6.03
C ALA A 163 4.49 -11.33 -4.87
N ALA A 164 4.96 -10.70 -3.77
CA ALA A 164 5.43 -11.41 -2.58
C ALA A 164 4.29 -12.19 -1.89
N ASP A 165 3.08 -11.63 -1.81
CA ASP A 165 1.90 -12.31 -1.27
C ASP A 165 1.52 -13.54 -2.10
N CYS A 166 1.78 -13.51 -3.41
CA CYS A 166 1.55 -14.64 -4.31
C CYS A 166 2.64 -15.72 -4.24
N LEU A 167 3.74 -15.50 -3.52
CA LEU A 167 4.86 -16.44 -3.35
C LEU A 167 5.07 -16.85 -1.88
N PRO A 168 4.11 -17.52 -1.22
CA PRO A 168 4.17 -17.82 0.21
C PRO A 168 5.31 -18.76 0.61
N ARG A 169 5.83 -19.55 -0.35
CA ARG A 169 6.99 -20.45 -0.13
C ARG A 169 8.31 -19.84 -0.56
N GLY A 170 8.27 -18.61 -1.07
CA GLY A 170 9.41 -17.93 -1.64
C GLY A 170 9.52 -18.15 -3.14
N GLY A 171 10.39 -17.36 -3.77
CA GLY A 171 10.62 -17.39 -5.20
C GLY A 171 11.45 -16.21 -5.66
N ARG A 172 11.40 -15.92 -6.95
CA ARG A 172 12.07 -14.78 -7.57
C ARG A 172 11.06 -13.71 -7.95
N ILE A 173 11.35 -12.47 -7.63
CA ILE A 173 10.57 -11.31 -8.04
C ILE A 173 11.43 -10.47 -8.97
N GLY A 174 11.12 -10.56 -10.26
CA GLY A 174 11.76 -9.77 -11.31
C GLY A 174 11.07 -8.43 -11.49
N VAL A 175 11.83 -7.35 -11.65
CA VAL A 175 11.30 -6.02 -11.97
C VAL A 175 11.94 -5.50 -13.26
N ALA A 176 11.11 -5.02 -14.17
CA ALA A 176 11.54 -4.38 -15.40
C ALA A 176 10.82 -3.04 -15.57
N THR A 177 11.52 -2.04 -16.04
CA THR A 177 10.97 -0.71 -16.32
C THR A 177 11.35 -0.27 -17.73
N GLN A 178 10.44 0.43 -18.38
CA GLN A 178 10.66 1.03 -19.68
C GLN A 178 9.99 2.40 -19.72
N SER A 179 10.65 3.39 -20.28
CA SER A 179 10.10 4.74 -20.41
C SER A 179 10.34 5.29 -21.82
N SER A 180 9.38 6.05 -22.29
CA SER A 180 9.47 6.88 -23.50
C SER A 180 9.09 8.33 -23.16
N ALA A 181 9.01 9.20 -24.17
CA ALA A 181 8.54 10.57 -23.96
C ALA A 181 7.03 10.64 -23.59
N GLU A 182 6.25 9.64 -23.99
CA GLU A 182 4.78 9.65 -23.88
C GLU A 182 4.26 8.78 -22.74
N TRP A 183 5.00 7.74 -22.36
CA TRP A 183 4.55 6.77 -21.35
C TRP A 183 5.71 6.15 -20.58
N SER A 184 5.39 5.60 -19.42
CA SER A 184 6.28 4.75 -18.64
C SER A 184 5.57 3.47 -18.28
N ALA A 185 6.27 2.35 -18.41
CA ALA A 185 5.77 1.04 -18.04
C ALA A 185 6.65 0.40 -16.97
N ALA A 186 6.01 -0.37 -16.11
CA ALA A 186 6.66 -1.24 -15.15
C ALA A 186 6.04 -2.63 -15.23
N ALA A 187 6.86 -3.65 -15.10
CA ALA A 187 6.44 -5.04 -14.98
C ALA A 187 7.10 -5.65 -13.74
N VAL A 188 6.30 -6.33 -12.91
CA VAL A 188 6.76 -7.14 -11.80
C VAL A 188 6.35 -8.58 -12.07
N THR A 189 7.33 -9.48 -12.08
CA THR A 189 7.13 -10.90 -12.37
C THR A 189 7.48 -11.72 -11.14
N ALA A 190 6.53 -12.49 -10.64
CA ALA A 190 6.73 -13.47 -9.57
C ALA A 190 6.93 -14.85 -10.20
N GLU A 191 8.03 -15.51 -9.89
CA GLU A 191 8.40 -16.84 -10.37
C GLU A 191 8.60 -17.81 -9.20
N GLY A 192 7.89 -18.92 -9.20
CA GLY A 192 7.91 -19.93 -8.14
C GLY A 192 6.58 -20.64 -7.98
N GLU A 193 6.28 -21.15 -6.78
CA GLU A 193 4.96 -21.71 -6.49
C GLU A 193 3.94 -20.55 -6.31
N VAL A 194 3.44 -20.06 -7.45
CA VAL A 194 2.50 -18.95 -7.47
C VAL A 194 1.14 -19.37 -6.90
N ARG A 195 0.58 -18.55 -6.01
CA ARG A 195 -0.77 -18.71 -5.44
C ARG A 195 -1.61 -17.46 -5.69
N MET A 196 -2.24 -17.45 -6.86
CA MET A 196 -3.21 -16.46 -7.26
C MET A 196 -4.62 -17.06 -7.14
N ASN A 197 -5.36 -16.70 -6.10
CA ASN A 197 -6.74 -17.16 -5.94
C ASN A 197 -7.75 -16.22 -6.62
N ALA A 198 -9.01 -16.68 -6.73
CA ALA A 198 -10.08 -15.91 -7.38
C ALA A 198 -10.40 -14.60 -6.65
N GLU A 199 -10.29 -14.58 -5.31
CA GLU A 199 -10.57 -13.39 -4.49
C GLU A 199 -9.52 -12.29 -4.73
N LEU A 200 -8.23 -12.67 -4.81
CA LEU A 200 -7.14 -11.75 -5.09
C LEU A 200 -7.27 -11.15 -6.50
N ARG A 201 -7.65 -12.00 -7.48
CA ARG A 201 -7.90 -11.55 -8.85
C ARG A 201 -9.11 -10.60 -8.93
N ALA A 202 -10.21 -10.94 -8.25
CA ALA A 202 -11.41 -10.10 -8.19
C ALA A 202 -11.12 -8.73 -7.55
N ALA A 203 -10.25 -8.68 -6.53
CA ALA A 203 -9.85 -7.44 -5.88
C ALA A 203 -9.09 -6.47 -6.81
N MET A 204 -8.44 -6.97 -7.87
CA MET A 204 -7.73 -6.15 -8.86
C MET A 204 -8.56 -5.80 -10.09
N SER A 205 -9.84 -6.21 -10.14
CA SER A 205 -10.73 -5.88 -11.25
C SER A 205 -11.41 -4.53 -11.07
N ASP A 206 -11.83 -3.91 -12.18
CA ASP A 206 -12.58 -2.64 -12.18
C ASP A 206 -13.92 -2.75 -11.44
N SER A 207 -14.45 -3.96 -11.29
CA SER A 207 -15.72 -4.27 -10.60
C SER A 207 -15.51 -4.84 -9.20
N ALA A 208 -14.35 -4.59 -8.57
CA ALA A 208 -14.05 -5.10 -7.24
C ALA A 208 -15.10 -4.64 -6.21
N ASP A 209 -15.65 -5.60 -5.47
CA ASP A 209 -16.56 -5.32 -4.36
C ASP A 209 -15.76 -4.97 -3.10
N ILE A 210 -15.79 -3.69 -2.71
CA ILE A 210 -15.10 -3.19 -1.53
C ILE A 210 -15.59 -3.88 -0.25
N SER A 211 -16.86 -4.29 -0.19
CA SER A 211 -17.42 -4.97 0.99
C SER A 211 -16.84 -6.38 1.19
N ALA A 212 -16.39 -7.02 0.10
CA ALA A 212 -15.75 -8.33 0.12
C ALA A 212 -14.24 -8.28 0.38
N LEU A 213 -13.61 -7.10 0.42
CA LEU A 213 -12.18 -6.97 0.68
C LEU A 213 -11.82 -7.44 2.10
N THR A 214 -10.66 -8.05 2.20
CA THR A 214 -10.04 -8.52 3.44
C THR A 214 -8.65 -7.89 3.59
N ALA A 215 -8.01 -8.04 4.75
CA ALA A 215 -6.64 -7.59 4.96
C ALA A 215 -5.63 -8.27 3.98
N ARG A 216 -5.98 -9.42 3.39
CA ARG A 216 -5.15 -10.12 2.40
C ARG A 216 -5.33 -9.60 0.98
N THR A 217 -6.55 -9.16 0.63
CA THR A 217 -6.89 -8.75 -0.75
C THR A 217 -6.84 -7.24 -0.94
N VAL A 218 -6.90 -6.46 0.14
CA VAL A 218 -6.89 -4.99 0.07
C VAL A 218 -5.64 -4.44 -0.63
N GLN A 219 -4.50 -5.11 -0.50
CA GLN A 219 -3.26 -4.70 -1.15
C GLN A 219 -3.38 -4.75 -2.67
N ALA A 220 -3.96 -5.82 -3.19
CA ALA A 220 -4.19 -6.00 -4.62
C ALA A 220 -5.16 -4.93 -5.16
N TYR A 221 -6.26 -4.69 -4.45
CA TYR A 221 -7.20 -3.61 -4.76
C TYR A 221 -6.52 -2.24 -4.77
N PHE A 222 -5.74 -1.93 -3.73
CA PHE A 222 -5.04 -0.66 -3.62
C PHE A 222 -4.02 -0.47 -4.74
N THR A 223 -3.34 -1.54 -5.17
CA THR A 223 -2.40 -1.51 -6.30
C THR A 223 -3.10 -1.15 -7.61
N ALA A 224 -4.25 -1.76 -7.89
CA ALA A 224 -5.07 -1.42 -9.06
C ALA A 224 -5.56 0.04 -8.99
N LEU A 225 -6.02 0.49 -7.81
CA LEU A 225 -6.47 1.86 -7.60
C LEU A 225 -5.36 2.89 -7.85
N ILE A 226 -4.12 2.62 -7.41
CA ILE A 226 -2.96 3.49 -7.68
C ILE A 226 -2.67 3.54 -9.18
N ALA A 227 -2.77 2.40 -9.90
CA ALA A 227 -2.57 2.37 -11.34
C ALA A 227 -3.61 3.24 -12.08
N ILE A 228 -4.88 3.11 -11.74
CA ILE A 228 -5.97 3.93 -12.28
C ILE A 228 -5.73 5.41 -11.99
N ARG A 229 -5.35 5.75 -10.75
CA ARG A 229 -5.05 7.13 -10.36
C ARG A 229 -3.87 7.73 -11.13
N ALA A 230 -2.92 6.90 -11.54
CA ALA A 230 -1.80 7.31 -12.38
C ALA A 230 -2.16 7.38 -13.88
N GLY A 231 -3.42 7.14 -14.24
CA GLY A 231 -3.91 7.14 -15.62
C GLY A 231 -3.59 5.86 -16.41
N GLY A 232 -3.22 4.78 -15.71
CA GLY A 232 -2.94 3.47 -16.28
C GLY A 232 -3.92 2.40 -15.81
N GLU A 233 -3.68 1.18 -16.29
CA GLU A 233 -4.41 -0.02 -15.91
C GLU A 233 -3.42 -1.10 -15.45
N LEU A 234 -3.78 -1.84 -14.40
CA LEU A 234 -2.99 -2.97 -13.93
C LEU A 234 -3.40 -4.24 -14.70
N ILE A 235 -2.50 -4.72 -15.55
CA ILE A 235 -2.71 -5.94 -16.34
C ILE A 235 -2.08 -7.13 -15.60
N ILE A 236 -2.86 -8.19 -15.45
CA ILE A 236 -2.45 -9.43 -14.79
C ILE A 236 -2.35 -10.53 -15.84
N SER A 237 -1.23 -11.23 -15.88
CA SER A 237 -1.06 -12.38 -16.76
C SER A 237 -0.36 -13.53 -16.01
N GLU A 238 -0.76 -14.75 -16.33
CA GLU A 238 -0.15 -15.99 -15.83
C GLU A 238 0.31 -16.79 -17.05
N PRO A 239 1.55 -16.55 -17.53
CA PRO A 239 2.07 -17.23 -18.72
C PRO A 239 2.11 -18.75 -18.55
N ASP A 240 2.30 -19.20 -17.32
CA ASP A 240 2.31 -20.60 -16.91
C ASP A 240 1.91 -20.74 -15.42
N SER A 241 1.88 -21.94 -14.89
CA SER A 241 1.47 -22.24 -13.51
C SER A 241 2.47 -21.77 -12.43
N GLN A 242 3.66 -21.33 -12.82
CA GLN A 242 4.73 -20.89 -11.92
C GLN A 242 5.07 -19.40 -12.08
N THR A 243 4.38 -18.69 -12.97
CA THR A 243 4.70 -17.32 -13.28
C THR A 243 3.46 -16.44 -13.18
N LEU A 244 3.52 -15.40 -12.38
CA LEU A 244 2.56 -14.29 -12.35
C LEU A 244 3.27 -13.02 -12.80
N ARG A 245 2.67 -12.29 -13.74
CA ARG A 245 3.18 -11.00 -14.17
C ARG A 245 2.11 -9.92 -13.98
N LEU A 246 2.52 -8.87 -13.28
CA LEU A 246 1.79 -7.62 -13.11
C LEU A 246 2.44 -6.58 -14.00
N THR A 247 1.68 -5.94 -14.88
CA THR A 247 2.20 -4.92 -15.80
C THR A 247 1.32 -3.68 -15.72
N VAL A 248 1.95 -2.51 -15.79
CA VAL A 248 1.25 -1.24 -15.86
C VAL A 248 1.97 -0.32 -16.85
N ALA A 249 1.20 0.43 -17.63
CA ALA A 249 1.69 1.55 -18.41
C ALA A 249 0.92 2.80 -18.00
N ILE A 250 1.64 3.88 -17.72
CA ILE A 250 1.06 5.17 -17.33
C ILE A 250 1.52 6.25 -18.30
N PRO A 251 0.64 7.19 -18.68
CA PRO A 251 1.03 8.31 -19.53
C PRO A 251 2.01 9.21 -18.79
N GLN A 252 2.99 9.76 -19.51
CA GLN A 252 3.83 10.84 -19.00
C GLN A 252 3.13 12.16 -19.24
N THR A 253 2.92 12.94 -18.18
CA THR A 253 2.49 14.33 -18.35
C THR A 253 3.64 15.09 -19.01
N PRO A 254 3.41 15.82 -20.14
CA PRO A 254 4.46 16.65 -20.73
C PRO A 254 5.04 17.57 -19.65
N ARG A 255 6.37 17.58 -19.53
CA ARG A 255 7.04 18.56 -18.68
C ARG A 255 6.81 19.93 -19.32
N SER A 256 5.96 20.77 -18.71
CA SER A 256 5.79 22.17 -19.07
C SER A 256 7.04 22.97 -18.72
#